data_323594861b327073bd237c02fc32460d
#
_entry.id   323594861b327073bd237c02fc32460d
#
_cell.length_a   1.000
_cell.length_b   1.000
_cell.length_c   1.000
_cell.angle_alpha   90.00
_cell.angle_beta   90.00
_cell.angle_gamma   90.00
#
_symmetry.space_group_name_H-M   'P 1'
#
loop_
_entity.id
_entity.type
_entity.pdbx_description
1 polymer ?
#
loop_
_entity_poly.entity_id
_entity_poly.type
_entity_poly.pdbx_seq_one_letter_code
_entity_poly.pdbx_strand_id
1 'polypeptide(L)'
;MIISIEYLYWLAGILLLITAGMILLDRTHPKRWSSAVFWLLFAIPFLVGERLPPVVIGVGVVVMALIAGLGGVGRGVHAQLHDKSARASAGRLGHKLFIPALAIPLTTVIGSVLLKHTEIGGVPLLDPKNTTFVSLGIGCLIALGLACWLTRDTPVQALRESRRLTEALGWAMVLPQMLAMLGLLFNEAGVGTAVAHVTTTYINLDFKLVAVMVYVLG
;
A
#
# COMPACT_ATOMS: atom_id res chain seq x y z
N MET A 1 2.26 -22.26 9.80
CA MET A 1 2.42 -21.57 8.51
C MET A 1 3.88 -21.23 8.29
N ILE A 2 4.38 -21.42 7.06
CA ILE A 2 5.79 -21.17 6.75
C ILE A 2 5.97 -19.72 6.32
N ILE A 3 5.08 -19.21 5.47
CA ILE A 3 5.12 -17.83 4.99
C ILE A 3 3.93 -17.08 5.57
N SER A 4 4.22 -16.19 6.53
CA SER A 4 3.27 -15.34 7.23
C SER A 4 3.10 -14.00 6.50
N ILE A 5 1.97 -13.33 6.71
CA ILE A 5 1.73 -11.95 6.27
C ILE A 5 2.71 -10.96 6.89
N GLU A 6 3.30 -11.28 8.04
CA GLU A 6 4.30 -10.43 8.70
C GLU A 6 5.52 -10.14 7.82
N TYR A 7 5.97 -11.13 7.03
CA TYR A 7 7.07 -10.92 6.09
C TYR A 7 6.74 -9.85 5.05
N LEU A 8 5.47 -9.78 4.61
CA LEU A 8 5.02 -8.75 3.70
C LEU A 8 5.00 -7.37 4.37
N TYR A 9 4.56 -7.30 5.62
CA TYR A 9 4.60 -6.06 6.40
C TYR A 9 6.03 -5.59 6.61
N TRP A 10 6.93 -6.48 6.99
CA TRP A 10 8.34 -6.14 7.13
C TRP A 10 8.96 -5.68 5.81
N LEU A 11 8.64 -6.35 4.70
CA LEU A 11 9.10 -5.92 3.38
C LEU A 11 8.64 -4.50 3.05
N ALA A 12 7.35 -4.21 3.23
CA ALA A 12 6.80 -2.88 3.01
C ALA A 12 7.43 -1.83 3.95
N GLY A 13 7.55 -2.15 5.25
CA GLY A 13 8.16 -1.28 6.24
C GLY A 13 9.63 -0.96 5.93
N ILE A 14 10.42 -1.95 5.52
CA ILE A 14 11.81 -1.77 5.11
C ILE A 14 11.92 -0.89 3.87
N LEU A 15 11.06 -1.08 2.86
CA LEU A 15 11.04 -0.24 1.66
C LEU A 15 10.72 1.22 1.99
N LEU A 16 9.75 1.45 2.89
CA LEU A 16 9.40 2.79 3.36
C LEU A 16 10.54 3.41 4.18
N LEU A 17 11.21 2.62 5.02
CA LEU A 17 12.37 3.06 5.80
C LEU A 17 13.53 3.47 4.89
N ILE A 18 13.84 2.65 3.88
CA ILE A 18 14.85 2.97 2.86
C ILE A 18 14.47 4.26 2.13
N THR A 19 13.20 4.42 1.75
CA THR A 19 12.69 5.64 1.11
C THR A 19 12.90 6.85 2.00
N ALA A 20 12.54 6.78 3.28
CA ALA A 20 12.76 7.84 4.26
C ALA A 20 14.26 8.20 4.39
N GLY A 21 15.13 7.18 4.48
CA GLY A 21 16.57 7.37 4.53
C GLY A 21 17.15 8.03 3.27
N MET A 22 16.70 7.59 2.09
CA MET A 22 17.13 8.19 0.82
C MET A 22 16.67 9.66 0.69
N ILE A 23 15.48 10.00 1.18
CA ILE A 23 14.98 11.38 1.21
C ILE A 23 15.82 12.22 2.17
N LEU A 24 16.12 11.69 3.35
CA LEU A 24 16.91 12.39 4.36
C LEU A 24 18.34 12.68 3.90
N LEU A 25 18.94 11.77 3.13
CA LEU A 25 20.29 11.93 2.58
C LEU A 25 20.33 12.86 1.37
N ASP A 26 19.18 13.08 0.73
CA ASP A 26 19.07 13.93 -0.45
C ASP A 26 19.03 15.41 -0.09
N ARG A 27 20.17 16.08 -0.22
CA ARG A 27 20.32 17.52 0.07
C ARG A 27 19.57 18.42 -0.92
N THR A 28 19.17 17.90 -2.07
CA THR A 28 18.46 18.67 -3.10
C THR A 28 16.95 18.64 -2.91
N HIS A 29 16.46 17.79 -2.01
CA HIS A 29 15.03 17.67 -1.75
C HIS A 29 14.50 18.87 -0.97
N PRO A 30 13.50 19.62 -1.49
CA PRO A 30 13.05 20.90 -0.91
C PRO A 30 12.46 20.74 0.50
N LYS A 31 11.84 19.60 0.82
CA LYS A 31 11.20 19.31 2.11
C LYS A 31 11.74 18.02 2.72
N ARG A 32 13.04 17.82 2.71
CA ARG A 32 13.67 16.57 3.10
C ARG A 32 13.31 16.09 4.52
N TRP A 33 13.30 17.00 5.49
CA TRP A 33 13.04 16.64 6.88
C TRP A 33 11.60 16.21 7.12
N SER A 34 10.65 17.02 6.69
CA SER A 34 9.22 16.71 6.88
C SER A 34 8.77 15.51 6.06
N SER A 35 9.26 15.36 4.83
CA SER A 35 8.98 14.17 4.02
C SER A 35 9.63 12.92 4.61
N ALA A 36 10.87 13.00 5.10
CA ALA A 36 11.52 11.85 5.73
C ALA A 36 10.80 11.41 7.02
N VAL A 37 10.39 12.37 7.86
CA VAL A 37 9.59 12.07 9.07
C VAL A 37 8.26 11.45 8.70
N PHE A 38 7.58 11.95 7.67
CA PHE A 38 6.32 11.37 7.19
C PHE A 38 6.49 9.89 6.80
N TRP A 39 7.48 9.57 5.96
CA TRP A 39 7.73 8.20 5.52
C TRP A 39 8.23 7.29 6.65
N LEU A 40 8.99 7.84 7.59
CA LEU A 40 9.41 7.12 8.79
C LEU A 40 8.22 6.74 9.67
N LEU A 41 7.33 7.71 9.96
CA LEU A 41 6.10 7.45 10.71
C LEU A 41 5.21 6.43 10.01
N PHE A 42 5.19 6.43 8.68
CA PHE A 42 4.43 5.46 7.91
C PHE A 42 5.06 4.05 7.94
N ALA A 43 6.39 3.94 8.04
CA ALA A 43 7.09 2.65 8.14
C ALA A 43 6.88 1.96 9.50
N ILE A 44 6.76 2.73 10.59
CA ILE A 44 6.68 2.20 11.96
C ILE A 44 5.56 1.17 12.16
N PRO A 45 4.29 1.42 11.77
CA PRO A 45 3.22 0.44 11.92
C PRO A 45 3.49 -0.89 11.20
N PHE A 46 4.17 -0.86 10.06
CA PHE A 46 4.51 -2.06 9.30
C PHE A 46 5.62 -2.88 9.96
N LEU A 47 6.56 -2.23 10.66
CA LEU A 47 7.71 -2.90 11.27
C LEU A 47 7.43 -3.41 12.68
N VAL A 48 6.69 -2.63 13.47
CA VAL A 48 6.50 -2.89 14.91
C VAL A 48 5.06 -2.67 15.38
N GLY A 49 4.10 -2.61 14.45
CA GLY A 49 2.69 -2.26 14.76
C GLY A 49 2.04 -3.18 15.79
N GLU A 50 2.35 -4.47 15.77
CA GLU A 50 1.82 -5.44 16.75
C GLU A 50 2.29 -5.19 18.19
N ARG A 51 3.44 -4.54 18.35
CA ARG A 51 4.05 -4.24 19.66
C ARG A 51 3.66 -2.87 20.22
N LEU A 52 3.05 -2.02 19.39
CA LEU A 52 2.71 -0.66 19.77
C LEU A 52 1.25 -0.57 20.26
N PRO A 53 0.98 0.20 21.30
CA PRO A 53 -0.39 0.51 21.68
C PRO A 53 -1.13 1.21 20.51
N PRO A 54 -2.41 0.89 20.26
CA PRO A 54 -3.20 1.49 19.17
C PRO A 54 -3.21 3.04 19.21
N VAL A 55 -3.17 3.61 20.41
CA VAL A 55 -3.10 5.06 20.60
C VAL A 55 -1.86 5.69 19.99
N VAL A 56 -0.69 5.02 20.10
CA VAL A 56 0.57 5.51 19.51
C VAL A 56 0.50 5.53 18.00
N ILE A 57 -0.07 4.46 17.42
CA ILE A 57 -0.28 4.37 15.96
C ILE A 57 -1.25 5.46 15.51
N GLY A 58 -2.36 5.67 16.25
CA GLY A 58 -3.34 6.72 15.96
C GLY A 58 -2.73 8.13 16.01
N VAL A 59 -1.93 8.42 17.03
CA VAL A 59 -1.20 9.71 17.13
C VAL A 59 -0.25 9.86 15.94
N GLY A 60 0.47 8.79 15.55
CA GLY A 60 1.34 8.79 14.37
C GLY A 60 0.58 9.16 13.09
N VAL A 61 -0.62 8.59 12.89
CA VAL A 61 -1.47 8.91 11.72
C VAL A 61 -1.93 10.37 11.73
N VAL A 62 -2.31 10.91 12.90
CA VAL A 62 -2.68 12.33 13.03
C VAL A 62 -1.49 13.23 12.68
N VAL A 63 -0.30 12.92 13.18
CA VAL A 63 0.92 13.68 12.86
C VAL A 63 1.22 13.62 11.35
N MET A 64 1.09 12.44 10.72
CA MET A 64 1.23 12.31 9.26
C MET A 64 0.21 13.17 8.50
N ALA A 65 -1.04 13.18 8.95
CA ALA A 65 -2.09 14.00 8.34
C ALA A 65 -1.79 15.50 8.45
N LEU A 66 -1.28 15.95 9.60
CA LEU A 66 -0.85 17.34 9.80
C LEU A 66 0.34 17.70 8.89
N ILE A 67 1.37 16.84 8.80
CA ILE A 67 2.51 17.05 7.90
C ILE A 67 2.02 17.16 6.46
N ALA A 68 1.13 16.27 6.02
CA ALA A 68 0.59 16.27 4.68
C ALA A 68 -0.29 17.50 4.40
N GLY A 69 -1.18 17.83 5.33
CA GLY A 69 -2.11 18.97 5.23
C GLY A 69 -1.41 20.33 5.19
N LEU A 70 -0.30 20.47 5.90
CA LEU A 70 0.58 21.65 5.83
C LEU A 70 1.50 21.64 4.60
N GLY A 71 1.30 20.67 3.69
CA GLY A 71 2.11 20.52 2.50
C GLY A 71 3.55 20.08 2.80
N GLY A 72 3.81 19.43 3.93
CA GLY A 72 5.14 18.97 4.35
C GLY A 72 5.71 17.83 3.49
N VAL A 73 4.88 17.12 2.71
CA VAL A 73 5.32 16.07 1.80
C VAL A 73 5.66 16.68 0.44
N GLY A 74 6.90 16.54 0.00
CA GLY A 74 7.39 17.07 -1.27
C GLY A 74 7.85 15.97 -2.22
N ARG A 75 8.04 16.33 -3.49
CA ARG A 75 8.67 15.49 -4.50
C ARG A 75 10.12 15.92 -4.69
N GLY A 76 11.04 14.96 -4.81
CA GLY A 76 12.43 15.22 -5.14
C GLY A 76 12.62 15.68 -6.60
N VAL A 77 13.70 16.38 -6.86
CA VAL A 77 14.03 16.97 -8.17
C VAL A 77 14.49 15.91 -9.20
N HIS A 78 14.61 14.66 -8.84
CA HIS A 78 15.23 13.57 -9.62
C HIS A 78 14.49 13.18 -10.91
N ALA A 79 13.30 13.73 -11.18
CA ALA A 79 12.44 13.28 -12.26
C ALA A 79 12.95 13.52 -13.68
N GLN A 80 13.88 14.46 -13.91
CA GLN A 80 14.23 14.91 -15.26
C GLN A 80 15.47 14.23 -15.88
N LEU A 81 16.38 13.72 -15.08
CA LEU A 81 17.63 13.15 -15.60
C LEU A 81 17.50 11.72 -16.13
N HIS A 82 16.50 10.98 -15.67
CA HIS A 82 16.27 9.56 -16.05
C HIS A 82 15.32 9.37 -17.23
N ASP A 83 14.62 10.40 -17.67
CA ASP A 83 13.56 10.27 -18.70
C ASP A 83 14.13 9.83 -20.07
N LYS A 84 15.33 10.23 -20.41
CA LYS A 84 15.99 9.84 -21.68
C LYS A 84 16.41 8.37 -21.70
N SER A 85 16.96 7.86 -20.60
CA SER A 85 17.36 6.46 -20.48
C SER A 85 16.14 5.53 -20.37
N ALA A 86 15.12 5.95 -19.66
CA ALA A 86 13.86 5.22 -19.55
C ALA A 86 13.14 5.11 -20.90
N ARG A 87 13.08 6.19 -21.68
CA ARG A 87 12.51 6.17 -23.05
C ARG A 87 13.30 5.28 -24.01
N ALA A 88 14.62 5.31 -23.92
CA ALA A 88 15.48 4.43 -24.74
C ALA A 88 15.27 2.95 -24.38
N SER A 89 15.16 2.62 -23.08
CA SER A 89 14.85 1.26 -22.62
C SER A 89 13.44 0.83 -23.02
N ALA A 90 12.46 1.70 -22.91
CA ALA A 90 11.08 1.44 -23.34
C ALA A 90 11.01 1.13 -24.85
N GLY A 91 11.70 1.89 -25.68
CA GLY A 91 11.78 1.64 -27.13
C GLY A 91 12.44 0.29 -27.46
N ARG A 92 13.48 -0.09 -26.71
CA ARG A 92 14.20 -1.35 -26.92
C ARG A 92 13.40 -2.58 -26.46
N LEU A 93 12.70 -2.47 -25.34
CA LEU A 93 11.99 -3.58 -24.70
C LEU A 93 10.55 -3.74 -25.22
N GLY A 94 9.92 -2.65 -25.67
CA GLY A 94 8.58 -2.68 -26.23
C GLY A 94 7.57 -3.41 -25.32
N HIS A 95 6.88 -4.39 -25.89
CA HIS A 95 5.86 -5.17 -25.18
C HIS A 95 6.41 -6.06 -24.04
N LYS A 96 7.71 -6.35 -24.00
CA LYS A 96 8.31 -7.18 -22.93
C LYS A 96 8.23 -6.52 -21.56
N LEU A 97 8.05 -5.19 -21.49
CA LEU A 97 7.85 -4.47 -20.22
C LEU A 97 6.55 -4.86 -19.50
N PHE A 98 5.57 -5.46 -20.20
CA PHE A 98 4.34 -5.95 -19.59
C PHE A 98 4.53 -7.27 -18.84
N ILE A 99 5.60 -8.03 -19.11
CA ILE A 99 5.84 -9.34 -18.49
C ILE A 99 5.92 -9.24 -16.96
N PRO A 100 6.75 -8.36 -16.36
CA PRO A 100 6.76 -8.16 -14.91
C PRO A 100 5.41 -7.71 -14.35
N ALA A 101 4.70 -6.85 -15.05
CA ALA A 101 3.40 -6.36 -14.60
C ALA A 101 2.34 -7.48 -14.58
N LEU A 102 2.34 -8.36 -15.58
CA LEU A 102 1.45 -9.53 -15.66
C LEU A 102 1.85 -10.64 -14.67
N ALA A 103 3.11 -10.72 -14.28
CA ALA A 103 3.58 -11.69 -13.30
C ALA A 103 2.90 -11.51 -11.93
N ILE A 104 2.57 -10.26 -11.53
CA ILE A 104 1.91 -9.99 -10.25
C ILE A 104 0.53 -10.66 -10.16
N PRO A 105 -0.44 -10.33 -11.03
CA PRO A 105 -1.76 -10.96 -10.96
C PRO A 105 -1.70 -12.48 -11.21
N LEU A 106 -0.83 -12.93 -12.13
CA LEU A 106 -0.67 -14.36 -12.41
C LEU A 106 -0.20 -15.12 -11.18
N THR A 107 0.84 -14.66 -10.51
CA THR A 107 1.36 -15.27 -9.27
C THR A 107 0.34 -15.20 -8.14
N THR A 108 -0.40 -14.10 -8.04
CA THR A 108 -1.45 -13.94 -7.03
C THR A 108 -2.57 -14.97 -7.23
N VAL A 109 -3.04 -15.17 -8.46
CA VAL A 109 -4.06 -16.18 -8.78
C VAL A 109 -3.53 -17.58 -8.52
N ILE A 110 -2.33 -17.90 -9.01
CA ILE A 110 -1.70 -19.22 -8.77
C ILE A 110 -1.56 -19.47 -7.27
N GLY A 111 -1.05 -18.51 -6.51
CA GLY A 111 -0.85 -18.64 -5.08
C GLY A 111 -2.15 -18.78 -4.31
N SER A 112 -3.17 -17.99 -4.64
CA SER A 112 -4.45 -18.02 -3.94
C SER A 112 -5.30 -19.25 -4.26
N VAL A 113 -5.16 -19.85 -5.44
CA VAL A 113 -5.95 -21.02 -5.86
C VAL A 113 -5.19 -22.31 -5.61
N LEU A 114 -3.93 -22.42 -6.07
CA LEU A 114 -3.18 -23.67 -6.03
C LEU A 114 -2.44 -23.88 -4.70
N LEU A 115 -1.86 -22.82 -4.11
CA LEU A 115 -1.04 -22.95 -2.90
C LEU A 115 -1.84 -22.81 -1.61
N LYS A 116 -3.12 -22.43 -1.68
CA LYS A 116 -3.98 -22.25 -0.49
C LYS A 116 -4.12 -23.55 0.34
N HIS A 117 -4.14 -24.68 -0.31
CA HIS A 117 -4.31 -26.01 0.33
C HIS A 117 -3.02 -26.82 0.36
N THR A 118 -1.88 -26.20 0.00
CA THR A 118 -0.59 -26.89 0.00
C THR A 118 -0.01 -26.91 1.41
N GLU A 119 0.21 -28.10 1.94
CA GLU A 119 0.87 -28.34 3.23
C GLU A 119 2.20 -29.02 3.02
N ILE A 120 3.22 -28.56 3.75
CA ILE A 120 4.54 -29.19 3.79
C ILE A 120 4.75 -29.69 5.20
N GLY A 121 4.83 -31.03 5.37
CA GLY A 121 5.01 -31.64 6.68
C GLY A 121 3.87 -31.37 7.67
N GLY A 122 2.62 -31.22 7.20
CA GLY A 122 1.44 -30.93 8.04
C GLY A 122 1.32 -29.45 8.46
N VAL A 123 2.19 -28.58 7.90
CA VAL A 123 2.13 -27.13 8.14
C VAL A 123 1.71 -26.44 6.85
N PRO A 124 0.67 -25.58 6.87
CA PRO A 124 0.26 -24.84 5.68
C PRO A 124 1.39 -23.93 5.18
N LEU A 125 1.62 -23.96 3.87
CA LEU A 125 2.70 -23.20 3.23
C LEU A 125 2.47 -21.70 3.38
N LEU A 126 1.27 -21.25 3.06
CA LEU A 126 0.85 -19.83 3.14
C LEU A 126 -0.09 -19.63 4.32
N ASP A 127 -0.19 -18.39 4.80
CA ASP A 127 -1.19 -18.00 5.79
C ASP A 127 -2.61 -18.22 5.23
N PRO A 128 -3.41 -19.16 5.79
CA PRO A 128 -4.73 -19.48 5.25
C PRO A 128 -5.72 -18.31 5.26
N LYS A 129 -5.55 -17.37 6.21
CA LYS A 129 -6.40 -16.18 6.33
C LYS A 129 -6.03 -15.10 5.34
N ASN A 130 -4.75 -15.02 4.99
CA ASN A 130 -4.18 -13.92 4.19
C ASN A 130 -3.49 -14.42 2.91
N THR A 131 -3.88 -15.58 2.40
CA THR A 131 -3.24 -16.24 1.24
C THR A 131 -3.09 -15.31 0.04
N THR A 132 -4.11 -14.52 -0.26
CA THR A 132 -4.10 -13.58 -1.40
C THR A 132 -3.05 -12.49 -1.23
N PHE A 133 -2.95 -11.89 -0.02
CA PHE A 133 -1.96 -10.84 0.25
C PHE A 133 -0.53 -11.39 0.25
N VAL A 134 -0.31 -12.56 0.83
CA VAL A 134 1.00 -13.22 0.80
C VAL A 134 1.40 -13.57 -0.63
N SER A 135 0.47 -14.11 -1.43
CA SER A 135 0.72 -14.42 -2.84
C SER A 135 1.00 -13.17 -3.67
N LEU A 136 0.31 -12.06 -3.38
CA LEU A 136 0.58 -10.76 -3.98
C LEU A 136 2.01 -10.28 -3.66
N GLY A 137 2.43 -10.39 -2.40
CA GLY A 137 3.79 -10.02 -2.00
C GLY A 137 4.87 -10.83 -2.70
N ILE A 138 4.67 -12.14 -2.80
CA ILE A 138 5.56 -13.02 -3.58
C ILE A 138 5.57 -12.60 -5.04
N GLY A 139 4.39 -12.31 -5.61
CA GLY A 139 4.24 -11.83 -6.98
C GLY A 139 5.01 -10.52 -7.24
N CYS A 140 4.98 -9.59 -6.30
CA CYS A 140 5.76 -8.35 -6.39
C CYS A 140 7.27 -8.62 -6.38
N LEU A 141 7.76 -9.54 -5.56
CA LEU A 141 9.19 -9.91 -5.53
C LEU A 141 9.62 -10.59 -6.84
N ILE A 142 8.81 -11.50 -7.36
CA ILE A 142 9.07 -12.15 -8.66
C ILE A 142 9.06 -11.11 -9.79
N ALA A 143 8.07 -10.22 -9.80
CA ALA A 143 7.98 -9.15 -10.80
C ALA A 143 9.17 -8.19 -10.73
N LEU A 144 9.64 -7.85 -9.52
CA LEU A 144 10.84 -7.04 -9.33
C LEU A 144 12.08 -7.74 -9.90
N GLY A 145 12.26 -9.03 -9.59
CA GLY A 145 13.35 -9.84 -10.15
C GLY A 145 13.31 -9.90 -11.65
N LEU A 146 12.13 -10.16 -12.25
CA LEU A 146 11.93 -10.16 -13.69
C LEU A 146 12.20 -8.79 -14.33
N ALA A 147 11.74 -7.72 -13.68
CA ALA A 147 12.00 -6.36 -14.14
C ALA A 147 13.50 -6.05 -14.16
N CYS A 148 14.22 -6.30 -13.08
CA CYS A 148 15.67 -6.10 -13.00
C CYS A 148 16.43 -6.94 -14.02
N TRP A 149 16.03 -8.19 -14.22
CA TRP A 149 16.64 -9.07 -15.22
C TRP A 149 16.39 -8.57 -16.65
N LEU A 150 15.18 -8.12 -16.93
CA LEU A 150 14.77 -7.69 -18.28
C LEU A 150 15.38 -6.33 -18.64
N THR A 151 15.40 -5.39 -17.70
CA THR A 151 15.97 -4.05 -17.91
C THR A 151 17.49 -4.04 -17.78
N ARG A 152 18.05 -5.08 -17.17
CA ARG A 152 19.48 -5.16 -16.77
C ARG A 152 19.87 -4.08 -15.78
N ASP A 153 18.91 -3.60 -15.01
CA ASP A 153 19.13 -2.61 -13.97
C ASP A 153 19.54 -3.27 -12.65
N THR A 154 20.25 -2.50 -11.83
CA THR A 154 20.64 -2.96 -10.50
C THR A 154 19.48 -2.83 -9.52
N PRO A 155 19.41 -3.66 -8.45
CA PRO A 155 18.40 -3.50 -7.38
C PRO A 155 18.40 -2.11 -6.74
N VAL A 156 19.56 -1.45 -6.67
CA VAL A 156 19.68 -0.08 -6.17
C VAL A 156 18.93 0.91 -7.06
N GLN A 157 18.97 0.70 -8.37
CA GLN A 157 18.23 1.53 -9.31
C GLN A 157 16.73 1.31 -9.21
N ALA A 158 16.29 0.07 -9.00
CA ALA A 158 14.90 -0.25 -8.70
C ALA A 158 14.40 0.44 -7.41
N LEU A 159 15.23 0.50 -6.37
CA LEU A 159 14.92 1.24 -5.14
C LEU A 159 14.80 2.75 -5.37
N ARG A 160 15.64 3.35 -6.22
CA ARG A 160 15.53 4.76 -6.59
C ARG A 160 14.24 5.06 -7.34
N GLU A 161 13.85 4.19 -8.26
CA GLU A 161 12.57 4.31 -8.98
C GLU A 161 11.37 4.09 -8.05
N SER A 162 11.46 3.13 -7.12
CA SER A 162 10.45 2.92 -6.07
C SER A 162 10.27 4.19 -5.24
N ARG A 163 11.37 4.84 -4.80
CA ARG A 163 11.31 6.13 -4.10
C ARG A 163 10.57 7.18 -4.94
N ARG A 164 10.91 7.32 -6.23
CA ARG A 164 10.29 8.28 -7.15
C ARG A 164 8.77 8.06 -7.26
N LEU A 165 8.33 6.80 -7.38
CA LEU A 165 6.92 6.45 -7.42
C LEU A 165 6.23 6.70 -6.09
N THR A 166 6.86 6.35 -4.97
CA THR A 166 6.34 6.58 -3.63
C THR A 166 6.17 8.08 -3.34
N GLU A 167 7.16 8.91 -3.69
CA GLU A 167 7.04 10.37 -3.59
C GLU A 167 5.99 10.96 -4.54
N ALA A 168 5.76 10.34 -5.71
CA ALA A 168 4.72 10.77 -6.64
C ALA A 168 3.31 10.49 -6.10
N LEU A 169 3.10 9.35 -5.45
CA LEU A 169 1.86 9.02 -4.74
C LEU A 169 1.67 9.91 -3.51
N GLY A 170 2.78 10.19 -2.80
CA GLY A 170 2.81 11.11 -1.67
C GLY A 170 1.80 10.71 -0.58
N TRP A 171 1.15 11.72 -0.02
CA TRP A 171 0.18 11.55 1.07
C TRP A 171 -1.07 10.73 0.67
N ALA A 172 -1.35 10.58 -0.62
CA ALA A 172 -2.49 9.79 -1.09
C ALA A 172 -2.42 8.31 -0.65
N MET A 173 -1.23 7.79 -0.32
CA MET A 173 -1.10 6.44 0.25
C MET A 173 -1.73 6.28 1.64
N VAL A 174 -1.89 7.38 2.39
CA VAL A 174 -2.51 7.36 3.74
C VAL A 174 -4.03 7.42 3.67
N LEU A 175 -4.60 7.96 2.57
CA LEU A 175 -6.04 8.13 2.41
C LEU A 175 -6.86 6.84 2.63
N PRO A 176 -6.54 5.70 2.01
CA PRO A 176 -7.30 4.47 2.23
C PRO A 176 -7.29 4.01 3.69
N GLN A 177 -6.18 4.21 4.40
CA GLN A 177 -6.07 3.86 5.82
C GLN A 177 -6.94 4.77 6.68
N MET A 178 -6.94 6.08 6.42
CA MET A 178 -7.80 7.03 7.14
C MET A 178 -9.29 6.72 6.91
N LEU A 179 -9.68 6.38 5.69
CA LEU A 179 -11.07 6.00 5.37
C LEU A 179 -11.47 4.69 6.09
N ALA A 180 -10.57 3.71 6.13
CA ALA A 180 -10.83 2.47 6.86
C ALA A 180 -11.00 2.70 8.37
N MET A 181 -10.14 3.54 8.97
CA MET A 181 -10.25 3.92 10.38
C MET A 181 -11.55 4.68 10.66
N LEU A 182 -11.95 5.60 9.77
CA LEU A 182 -13.22 6.32 9.90
C LEU A 182 -14.41 5.36 9.85
N GLY A 183 -14.38 4.38 8.95
CA GLY A 183 -15.40 3.33 8.87
C GLY A 183 -15.52 2.53 10.16
N LEU A 184 -14.39 2.14 10.77
CA LEU A 184 -14.37 1.46 12.07
C LEU A 184 -14.94 2.33 13.19
N LEU A 185 -14.53 3.59 13.26
CA LEU A 185 -15.06 4.54 14.25
C LEU A 185 -16.58 4.73 14.11
N PHE A 186 -17.08 4.85 12.89
CA PHE A 186 -18.53 4.97 12.65
C PHE A 186 -19.27 3.70 13.07
N ASN A 187 -18.68 2.51 12.82
CA ASN A 187 -19.27 1.26 13.27
C ASN A 187 -19.32 1.17 14.80
N GLU A 188 -18.24 1.48 15.50
CA GLU A 188 -18.17 1.47 16.97
C GLU A 188 -19.06 2.54 17.61
N ALA A 189 -19.14 3.72 16.99
CA ALA A 189 -20.00 4.80 17.44
C ALA A 189 -21.49 4.54 17.17
N GLY A 190 -21.84 3.42 16.52
CA GLY A 190 -23.23 3.06 16.20
C GLY A 190 -23.89 3.97 15.17
N VAL A 191 -23.09 4.69 14.36
CA VAL A 191 -23.62 5.60 13.33
C VAL A 191 -24.53 4.85 12.36
N GLY A 192 -24.16 3.62 11.95
CA GLY A 192 -24.97 2.80 11.07
C GLY A 192 -26.36 2.48 11.66
N THR A 193 -26.42 2.16 12.95
CA THR A 193 -27.70 1.89 13.64
C THR A 193 -28.53 3.16 13.80
N ALA A 194 -27.89 4.30 14.10
CA ALA A 194 -28.57 5.58 14.21
C ALA A 194 -29.17 6.03 12.86
N VAL A 195 -28.40 5.91 11.76
CA VAL A 195 -28.86 6.20 10.41
C VAL A 195 -30.00 5.25 10.00
N ALA A 196 -29.86 3.95 10.26
CA ALA A 196 -30.91 2.99 9.99
C ALA A 196 -32.21 3.30 10.75
N HIS A 197 -32.11 3.67 12.04
CA HIS A 197 -33.26 4.06 12.86
C HIS A 197 -33.96 5.31 12.31
N VAL A 198 -33.20 6.35 11.99
CA VAL A 198 -33.75 7.58 11.38
C VAL A 198 -34.44 7.25 10.06
N THR A 199 -33.77 6.47 9.19
CA THR A 199 -34.30 6.11 7.88
C THR A 199 -35.61 5.31 8.01
N THR A 200 -35.65 4.30 8.85
CA THR A 200 -36.85 3.47 9.05
C THR A 200 -38.00 4.20 9.72
N THR A 201 -37.70 5.24 10.51
CA THR A 201 -38.73 6.06 11.17
C THR A 201 -39.45 6.97 10.18
N TYR A 202 -38.74 7.52 9.21
CA TYR A 202 -39.32 8.49 8.28
C TYR A 202 -39.65 7.92 6.89
N ILE A 203 -39.11 6.76 6.54
CA ILE A 203 -39.28 6.17 5.22
C ILE A 203 -39.80 4.75 5.36
N ASN A 204 -40.92 4.47 4.70
CA ASN A 204 -41.46 3.11 4.65
C ASN A 204 -40.61 2.27 3.67
N LEU A 205 -39.81 1.34 4.23
CA LEU A 205 -38.91 0.45 3.48
C LEU A 205 -39.58 -0.85 3.01
N ASP A 206 -40.88 -1.05 3.23
CA ASP A 206 -41.60 -2.24 2.78
C ASP A 206 -41.61 -2.40 1.25
N PHE A 207 -41.47 -1.28 0.53
CA PHE A 207 -41.33 -1.27 -0.91
C PHE A 207 -39.86 -1.42 -1.30
N LYS A 208 -39.51 -2.51 -1.98
CA LYS A 208 -38.14 -2.80 -2.46
C LYS A 208 -37.50 -1.64 -3.26
N LEU A 209 -38.30 -0.95 -4.07
CA LEU A 209 -37.84 0.22 -4.85
C LEU A 209 -37.43 1.38 -3.94
N VAL A 210 -38.17 1.65 -2.88
CA VAL A 210 -37.86 2.72 -1.93
C VAL A 210 -36.58 2.38 -1.17
N ALA A 211 -36.42 1.12 -0.73
CA ALA A 211 -35.19 0.66 -0.06
C ALA A 211 -33.96 0.82 -0.96
N VAL A 212 -34.07 0.47 -2.24
CA VAL A 212 -32.97 0.66 -3.23
C VAL A 212 -32.68 2.14 -3.46
N MET A 213 -33.72 2.99 -3.59
CA MET A 213 -33.55 4.43 -3.78
C MET A 213 -32.85 5.08 -2.57
N VAL A 214 -33.26 4.71 -1.36
CA VAL A 214 -32.60 5.20 -0.13
C VAL A 214 -31.15 4.76 -0.06
N TYR A 215 -30.84 3.54 -0.44
CA TYR A 215 -29.47 3.03 -0.45
C TYR A 215 -28.59 3.73 -1.50
N VAL A 216 -29.14 4.10 -2.65
CA VAL A 216 -28.38 4.74 -3.74
C VAL A 216 -28.18 6.23 -3.51
N LEU A 217 -29.12 6.91 -2.84
CA LEU A 217 -29.09 8.35 -2.60
C LEU A 217 -28.47 8.76 -1.27
N GLY A 218 -28.36 7.83 -0.30
CA GLY A 218 -27.74 8.04 1.01
C GLY A 218 -26.30 7.63 1.01
#